data_f53633a02c3e27401597799a4884d0a3
#
_entry.id   f53633a02c3e27401597799a4884d0a3
#
_cell.length_a   1.000
_cell.length_b   1.000
_cell.length_c   1.000
_cell.angle_alpha   90.00
_cell.angle_beta   90.00
_cell.angle_gamma   90.00
#
_symmetry.space_group_name_H-M   'P 1'
#
loop_
_entity.id
_entity.type
_entity.pdbx_description
1 polymer ?
#
loop_
_entity_poly.entity_id
_entity_poly.type
_entity_poly.pdbx_seq_one_letter_code
_entity_poly.pdbx_strand_id
1 'polypeptide(L)'
;MCLRPLFIQFFSFIIDGVPIAMNQDTTTSPTAAWGQLLWDPLRLSAMANEYAVDAWQRSILYADVRRQRGNQYLEHLQEQTPNVLDFASEVIMSGLDLPQPVNYGLVRILPPADTPSDPHKRPFVVVDPRAGHGPGIGGFKPDSEVGAALKAGHPCYFVGFLPDPVPGQTVEDVMRAEAAFVRKVGELHPDSRGKPAVIGNCQAGWQILMAAAVWPELFGPIIVAGAPLSYWAGDMPMRYAGGLTGGSWLTALTSDLGAGRFDGAWLVQNFENLDPANTLWSKQYNLYANVDTEGPRYLQFEKYWGGHVFLNDVEMQYIVDNLFIGNKLSTAQLVTSDGVRIDLRNIRSPILVFCSYGDNITPPPQALGWITDLYRNDLDVVGHDQTIVYATHDSIGHLGIFVSGSVGRKEHQEFAANIDVIDVLPAGIHRMQIDEHHDDAQEGEPASDAYLTRIRRSNIDEIREIVRPDPESDRRFAAAARISEVNLACYRSFVQPWMRALVTDQGAKWLEPLHPLRMGYELWSDRHPLAAAVHEAAQHVRDHRQPVSEANPFLQLQAQFSTAVEQMLDQFRDCRDQIYAQAFDTLYSLPLVQAMTGQSLHDDAPPRPRPSETPEHRQYL
;
A
#
# COMPACT_ATOMS: atom_id res chain seq x y z
N MET A 1 -7.77 13.10 -29.39
CA MET A 1 -8.64 14.29 -29.26
C MET A 1 -8.36 15.09 -27.99
N CYS A 2 -7.72 14.52 -26.98
CA CYS A 2 -7.36 15.18 -25.70
C CYS A 2 -6.17 16.15 -25.72
N LEU A 3 -5.35 16.22 -26.76
CA LEU A 3 -4.15 17.07 -26.78
C LEU A 3 -4.37 18.51 -27.29
N ARG A 4 -5.48 18.82 -27.93
CA ARG A 4 -5.78 20.18 -28.41
C ARG A 4 -6.26 21.18 -27.34
N PRO A 5 -6.99 20.80 -26.29
CA PRO A 5 -7.35 21.74 -25.23
C PRO A 5 -6.18 22.13 -24.31
N LEU A 6 -5.20 21.25 -24.10
CA LEU A 6 -4.08 21.48 -23.18
C LEU A 6 -3.22 22.69 -23.54
N PHE A 7 -2.95 22.91 -24.82
CA PHE A 7 -2.10 24.02 -25.27
C PHE A 7 -2.82 25.38 -25.22
N ILE A 8 -4.13 25.40 -25.44
CA ILE A 8 -4.90 26.66 -25.40
C ILE A 8 -5.21 27.07 -23.95
N GLN A 9 -5.49 26.12 -23.05
CA GLN A 9 -5.68 26.40 -21.62
C GLN A 9 -4.39 26.86 -20.93
N PHE A 10 -3.23 26.36 -21.33
CA PHE A 10 -1.94 26.79 -20.76
C PHE A 10 -1.64 28.28 -21.04
N PHE A 11 -2.01 28.79 -22.22
CA PHE A 11 -1.86 30.21 -22.55
C PHE A 11 -2.98 31.08 -21.94
N SER A 12 -4.21 30.59 -21.82
CA SER A 12 -5.29 31.32 -21.15
C SER A 12 -5.05 31.43 -19.64
N PHE A 13 -4.44 30.40 -19.02
CA PHE A 13 -4.13 30.36 -17.59
C PHE A 13 -3.07 31.39 -17.14
N ILE A 14 -2.17 31.76 -18.03
CA ILE A 14 -1.18 32.81 -17.78
C ILE A 14 -1.82 34.22 -17.89
N ILE A 15 -2.93 34.35 -18.59
CA ILE A 15 -3.57 35.63 -18.88
C ILE A 15 -4.78 35.90 -17.95
N ASP A 16 -5.53 34.86 -17.59
CA ASP A 16 -6.78 34.98 -16.81
C ASP A 16 -6.62 34.42 -15.37
N GLY A 17 -5.88 35.09 -14.50
CA GLY A 17 -5.59 34.65 -13.12
C GLY A 17 -6.72 33.86 -12.43
N VAL A 18 -6.37 32.66 -11.92
CA VAL A 18 -7.26 31.75 -11.19
C VAL A 18 -7.91 32.44 -9.99
N PRO A 19 -9.21 32.33 -9.76
CA PRO A 19 -9.83 32.78 -8.53
C PRO A 19 -9.44 31.85 -7.37
N ILE A 20 -8.50 32.28 -6.57
CA ILE A 20 -8.14 31.62 -5.30
C ILE A 20 -9.24 31.93 -4.30
N ALA A 21 -9.83 30.90 -3.68
CA ALA A 21 -10.62 31.05 -2.47
C ALA A 21 -9.67 31.53 -1.34
N MET A 22 -9.58 32.83 -1.19
CA MET A 22 -8.77 33.46 -0.15
C MET A 22 -9.58 33.52 1.15
N ASN A 23 -8.97 32.98 2.20
CA ASN A 23 -9.30 33.35 3.56
C ASN A 23 -9.13 34.89 3.69
N GLN A 24 -10.19 35.57 4.06
CA GLN A 24 -10.23 37.03 4.13
C GLN A 24 -9.44 37.49 5.38
N ASP A 25 -8.17 37.81 5.20
CA ASP A 25 -7.49 38.84 6.05
C ASP A 25 -6.08 39.10 5.51
N THR A 26 -5.96 39.74 4.35
CA THR A 26 -4.88 40.70 4.02
C THR A 26 -5.16 41.35 2.67
N THR A 27 -5.28 42.66 2.68
CA THR A 27 -5.80 43.50 1.59
C THR A 27 -4.72 43.96 0.59
N THR A 28 -4.06 43.06 -0.13
CA THR A 28 -3.35 43.43 -1.38
C THR A 28 -3.36 42.26 -2.36
N SER A 29 -3.99 42.45 -3.53
CA SER A 29 -3.98 41.42 -4.56
C SER A 29 -2.54 41.21 -5.07
N PRO A 30 -2.14 39.95 -5.43
CA PRO A 30 -0.79 39.67 -5.96
C PRO A 30 -0.43 40.54 -7.17
N THR A 31 -1.37 40.86 -8.04
CA THR A 31 -1.20 41.74 -9.20
C THR A 31 -0.86 43.17 -8.84
N ALA A 32 -1.38 43.71 -7.72
CA ALA A 32 -1.05 45.05 -7.24
C ALA A 32 0.37 45.12 -6.68
N ALA A 33 0.84 44.04 -6.03
CA ALA A 33 2.21 43.96 -5.51
C ALA A 33 3.24 43.92 -6.64
N TRP A 34 3.00 43.15 -7.70
CA TRP A 34 3.87 43.15 -8.90
C TRP A 34 3.86 44.51 -9.62
N GLY A 35 2.70 45.17 -9.73
CA GLY A 35 2.59 46.48 -10.36
C GLY A 35 3.46 47.54 -9.70
N GLN A 36 3.53 47.56 -8.35
CA GLN A 36 4.38 48.51 -7.61
C GLN A 36 5.87 48.16 -7.72
N LEU A 37 6.23 46.88 -7.73
CA LEU A 37 7.61 46.41 -7.84
C LEU A 37 8.23 46.69 -9.21
N LEU A 38 7.47 46.67 -10.29
CA LEU A 38 7.96 46.99 -11.65
C LEU A 38 8.43 48.44 -11.79
N TRP A 39 7.98 49.33 -10.89
CA TRP A 39 8.40 50.74 -10.87
C TRP A 39 9.62 51.01 -9.94
N ASP A 40 10.13 49.97 -9.23
CA ASP A 40 11.35 50.05 -8.41
C ASP A 40 12.35 48.95 -8.82
N PRO A 41 13.14 49.19 -9.89
CA PRO A 41 14.08 48.18 -10.42
C PRO A 41 15.16 47.74 -9.43
N LEU A 42 15.56 48.61 -8.48
CA LEU A 42 16.57 48.27 -7.48
C LEU A 42 16.01 47.31 -6.45
N ARG A 43 14.79 47.54 -5.99
CA ARG A 43 14.10 46.63 -5.09
C ARG A 43 13.82 45.27 -5.74
N LEU A 44 13.34 45.29 -6.97
CA LEU A 44 13.10 44.06 -7.74
C LEU A 44 14.41 43.23 -7.90
N SER A 45 15.53 43.90 -8.24
CA SER A 45 16.84 43.28 -8.36
C SER A 45 17.34 42.70 -7.01
N ALA A 46 17.12 43.41 -5.89
CA ALA A 46 17.47 42.90 -4.57
C ALA A 46 16.69 41.63 -4.20
N MET A 47 15.37 41.63 -4.43
CA MET A 47 14.53 40.46 -4.18
C MET A 47 14.84 39.26 -5.11
N ALA A 48 15.17 39.52 -6.37
CA ALA A 48 15.63 38.50 -7.28
C ALA A 48 16.96 37.87 -6.84
N ASN A 49 17.90 38.71 -6.33
CA ASN A 49 19.18 38.19 -5.82
C ASN A 49 18.98 37.39 -4.52
N GLU A 50 18.14 37.86 -3.58
CA GLU A 50 17.78 37.10 -2.38
C GLU A 50 17.24 35.70 -2.75
N TYR A 51 16.25 35.65 -3.65
CA TYR A 51 15.70 34.40 -4.15
C TYR A 51 16.76 33.52 -4.83
N ALA A 52 17.62 34.09 -5.69
CA ALA A 52 18.63 33.33 -6.41
C ALA A 52 19.67 32.68 -5.46
N VAL A 53 20.09 33.41 -4.40
CA VAL A 53 20.99 32.88 -3.38
C VAL A 53 20.34 31.72 -2.63
N ASP A 54 19.11 31.90 -2.17
CA ASP A 54 18.36 30.87 -1.47
C ASP A 54 18.09 29.65 -2.37
N ALA A 55 17.66 29.85 -3.60
CA ALA A 55 17.42 28.75 -4.56
C ALA A 55 18.69 27.94 -4.86
N TRP A 56 19.83 28.60 -4.98
CA TRP A 56 21.13 27.95 -5.13
C TRP A 56 21.51 27.15 -3.87
N GLN A 57 21.35 27.72 -2.69
CA GLN A 57 21.60 27.04 -1.42
C GLN A 57 20.70 25.82 -1.24
N ARG A 58 19.39 25.95 -1.52
CA ARG A 58 18.44 24.83 -1.48
C ARG A 58 18.83 23.73 -2.46
N SER A 59 19.30 24.06 -3.65
CA SER A 59 19.74 23.06 -4.63
C SER A 59 20.92 22.23 -4.13
N ILE A 60 21.87 22.84 -3.44
CA ILE A 60 23.02 22.13 -2.85
C ILE A 60 22.57 21.23 -1.69
N LEU A 61 21.73 21.75 -0.78
CA LEU A 61 21.22 20.97 0.34
C LEU A 61 20.35 19.80 -0.15
N TYR A 62 19.52 20.03 -1.16
CA TYR A 62 18.72 18.98 -1.81
C TYR A 62 19.63 17.89 -2.40
N ALA A 63 20.69 18.27 -3.12
CA ALA A 63 21.65 17.30 -3.67
C ALA A 63 22.34 16.48 -2.57
N ASP A 64 22.67 17.10 -1.43
CA ASP A 64 23.27 16.38 -0.29
C ASP A 64 22.28 15.43 0.39
N VAL A 65 21.01 15.78 0.56
CA VAL A 65 19.99 14.86 1.07
C VAL A 65 19.81 13.67 0.11
N ARG A 66 19.81 13.92 -1.20
CA ARG A 66 19.78 12.85 -2.22
C ARG A 66 20.99 11.93 -2.12
N ARG A 67 22.17 12.47 -1.85
CA ARG A 67 23.40 11.70 -1.61
C ARG A 67 23.28 10.84 -0.34
N GLN A 68 22.79 11.41 0.75
CA GLN A 68 22.53 10.68 2.00
C GLN A 68 21.54 9.53 1.78
N ARG A 69 20.47 9.75 0.99
CA ARG A 69 19.53 8.71 0.58
C ARG A 69 20.23 7.57 -0.17
N GLY A 70 21.10 7.89 -1.10
CA GLY A 70 21.87 6.89 -1.84
C GLY A 70 22.78 6.07 -0.95
N ASN A 71 23.47 6.70 0.00
CA ASN A 71 24.29 6.00 1.00
C ASN A 71 23.46 5.09 1.88
N GLN A 72 22.35 5.59 2.42
CA GLN A 72 21.40 4.83 3.25
C GLN A 72 20.88 3.58 2.52
N TYR A 73 20.57 3.70 1.20
CA TYR A 73 20.19 2.57 0.38
C TYR A 73 21.29 1.51 0.30
N LEU A 74 22.54 1.92 0.06
CA LEU A 74 23.67 1.00 -0.02
C LEU A 74 24.00 0.33 1.32
N GLU A 75 23.84 1.04 2.43
CA GLU A 75 23.96 0.51 3.79
C GLU A 75 22.88 -0.52 4.09
N HIS A 76 21.62 -0.18 3.76
CA HIS A 76 20.46 -1.05 3.97
C HIS A 76 20.58 -2.37 3.21
N LEU A 77 21.12 -2.37 2.01
CA LEU A 77 21.39 -3.59 1.24
C LEU A 77 22.45 -4.51 1.89
N GLN A 78 23.26 -4.00 2.82
CA GLN A 78 24.29 -4.78 3.52
C GLN A 78 23.80 -5.30 4.89
N GLU A 79 22.66 -4.86 5.38
CA GLU A 79 22.05 -5.35 6.60
C GLU A 79 21.67 -6.84 6.45
N GLN A 80 21.87 -7.65 7.48
CA GLN A 80 21.50 -9.08 7.45
C GLN A 80 19.98 -9.27 7.48
N THR A 81 19.28 -8.40 8.21
CA THR A 81 17.82 -8.41 8.36
C THR A 81 17.29 -6.98 8.16
N PRO A 82 17.35 -6.48 6.91
CA PRO A 82 16.94 -5.11 6.64
C PRO A 82 15.46 -4.91 6.96
N ASN A 83 15.16 -3.91 7.77
CA ASN A 83 13.79 -3.56 8.15
C ASN A 83 13.71 -2.08 8.56
N VAL A 84 12.49 -1.59 8.75
CA VAL A 84 12.21 -0.21 9.17
C VAL A 84 11.38 -0.13 10.45
N LEU A 85 11.41 -1.17 11.28
CA LEU A 85 10.78 -1.13 12.60
C LEU A 85 11.44 -0.09 13.50
N ASP A 86 10.62 0.71 14.17
CA ASP A 86 11.05 1.70 15.18
C ASP A 86 11.03 1.13 16.61
N PHE A 87 11.03 -0.20 16.72
CA PHE A 87 10.95 -0.92 17.98
C PHE A 87 12.07 -1.96 18.08
N ALA A 88 12.65 -2.08 19.26
CA ALA A 88 13.54 -3.18 19.55
C ALA A 88 12.78 -4.52 19.48
N SER A 89 13.43 -5.55 18.95
CA SER A 89 12.80 -6.85 18.76
C SER A 89 13.77 -8.00 18.94
N GLU A 90 13.25 -9.19 19.21
CA GLU A 90 14.00 -10.43 19.29
C GLU A 90 13.35 -11.51 18.42
N VAL A 91 14.16 -12.32 17.75
CA VAL A 91 13.68 -13.42 16.91
C VAL A 91 13.16 -14.55 17.80
N ILE A 92 11.89 -14.94 17.57
CA ILE A 92 11.24 -16.06 18.28
C ILE A 92 11.24 -17.33 17.43
N MET A 93 11.02 -17.19 16.12
CA MET A 93 10.95 -18.34 15.21
C MET A 93 11.39 -17.92 13.81
N SER A 94 12.29 -18.68 13.22
CA SER A 94 12.72 -18.50 11.84
C SER A 94 11.91 -19.44 10.94
N GLY A 95 11.36 -18.90 9.84
CA GLY A 95 10.73 -19.71 8.81
C GLY A 95 11.71 -20.58 8.03
N LEU A 96 13.02 -20.27 8.10
CA LEU A 96 14.07 -21.10 7.49
C LEU A 96 14.22 -22.46 8.18
N ASP A 97 13.78 -22.58 9.45
CA ASP A 97 13.86 -23.79 10.26
C ASP A 97 12.60 -24.66 10.15
N LEU A 98 11.60 -24.24 9.39
CA LEU A 98 10.37 -24.99 9.17
C LEU A 98 10.60 -26.19 8.23
N PRO A 99 9.75 -27.23 8.31
CA PRO A 99 9.82 -28.37 7.38
C PRO A 99 9.72 -27.97 5.90
N GLN A 100 9.01 -26.91 5.61
CA GLN A 100 8.98 -26.20 4.32
C GLN A 100 9.55 -24.81 4.56
N PRO A 101 10.85 -24.60 4.30
CA PRO A 101 11.52 -23.37 4.62
C PRO A 101 10.96 -22.18 3.84
N VAL A 102 10.79 -21.04 4.55
CA VAL A 102 10.39 -19.77 3.97
C VAL A 102 11.28 -18.64 4.50
N ASN A 103 11.41 -17.55 3.75
CA ASN A 103 12.19 -16.39 4.16
C ASN A 103 11.48 -15.46 5.16
N TYR A 104 10.41 -15.92 5.79
CA TYR A 104 9.67 -15.19 6.83
C TYR A 104 10.18 -15.53 8.24
N GLY A 105 9.93 -14.62 9.18
CA GLY A 105 10.28 -14.84 10.58
C GLY A 105 9.32 -14.12 11.53
N LEU A 106 9.15 -14.72 12.72
CA LEU A 106 8.39 -14.15 13.82
C LEU A 106 9.37 -13.50 14.80
N VAL A 107 9.17 -12.23 15.08
CA VAL A 107 9.90 -11.51 16.13
C VAL A 107 8.94 -11.06 17.23
N ARG A 108 9.42 -11.03 18.48
CA ARG A 108 8.73 -10.37 19.59
C ARG A 108 9.18 -8.93 19.64
N ILE A 109 8.22 -8.01 19.74
CA ILE A 109 8.50 -6.60 20.00
C ILE A 109 8.77 -6.41 21.48
N LEU A 110 9.88 -5.77 21.79
CA LEU A 110 10.24 -5.43 23.15
C LEU A 110 9.58 -4.11 23.53
N PRO A 111 8.67 -4.10 24.53
CA PRO A 111 7.97 -2.89 24.90
C PRO A 111 8.96 -1.86 25.49
N PRO A 112 8.77 -0.55 25.23
CA PRO A 112 9.50 0.50 25.93
C PRO A 112 9.33 0.38 27.45
N ALA A 113 10.32 0.82 28.21
CA ALA A 113 10.32 0.66 29.67
C ALA A 113 9.17 1.38 30.39
N ASP A 114 8.63 2.42 29.78
CA ASP A 114 7.47 3.20 30.24
C ASP A 114 6.11 2.65 29.79
N THR A 115 6.10 1.60 28.97
CA THR A 115 4.89 1.01 28.40
C THR A 115 4.89 -0.52 28.60
N PRO A 116 4.81 -1.03 29.85
CA PRO A 116 4.86 -2.45 30.11
C PRO A 116 3.64 -3.18 29.57
N SER A 117 3.85 -4.33 28.92
CA SER A 117 2.76 -5.21 28.47
C SER A 117 2.25 -6.11 29.60
N ASP A 118 0.93 -6.34 29.61
CA ASP A 118 0.29 -7.31 30.49
C ASP A 118 0.28 -8.70 29.81
N PRO A 119 0.96 -9.72 30.37
CA PRO A 119 1.05 -11.05 29.78
C PRO A 119 -0.30 -11.78 29.70
N HIS A 120 -1.31 -11.35 30.47
CA HIS A 120 -2.66 -11.91 30.43
C HIS A 120 -3.54 -11.27 29.36
N LYS A 121 -3.15 -10.15 28.79
CA LYS A 121 -3.84 -9.58 27.62
C LYS A 121 -3.55 -10.40 26.38
N ARG A 122 -4.52 -10.43 25.47
CA ARG A 122 -4.43 -11.04 24.14
C ARG A 122 -3.18 -10.56 23.41
N PRO A 123 -2.32 -11.45 22.92
CA PRO A 123 -1.18 -11.01 22.09
C PRO A 123 -1.64 -10.53 20.71
N PHE A 124 -0.93 -9.54 20.17
CA PHE A 124 -1.09 -9.08 18.79
C PHE A 124 0.02 -9.62 17.90
N VAL A 125 -0.32 -9.97 16.67
CA VAL A 125 0.63 -10.34 15.61
C VAL A 125 0.39 -9.43 14.42
N VAL A 126 1.34 -8.55 14.13
CA VAL A 126 1.30 -7.67 12.96
C VAL A 126 2.06 -8.34 11.83
N VAL A 127 1.41 -8.54 10.70
CA VAL A 127 2.00 -9.20 9.51
C VAL A 127 2.21 -8.18 8.40
N ASP A 128 3.45 -8.08 7.96
CA ASP A 128 3.86 -7.08 6.97
C ASP A 128 3.60 -7.53 5.53
N PRO A 129 3.18 -6.63 4.64
CA PRO A 129 2.92 -6.98 3.23
C PRO A 129 4.22 -7.12 2.45
N ARG A 130 4.42 -8.23 1.74
CA ARG A 130 5.49 -8.38 0.75
C ARG A 130 5.03 -7.85 -0.62
N ALA A 131 5.03 -6.52 -0.75
CA ALA A 131 4.54 -5.81 -1.94
C ALA A 131 5.68 -5.14 -2.75
N GLY A 132 6.88 -5.69 -2.67
CA GLY A 132 8.08 -5.16 -3.34
C GLY A 132 9.01 -4.37 -2.41
N HIS A 133 8.54 -3.97 -1.24
CA HIS A 133 9.32 -3.31 -0.17
C HIS A 133 9.74 -4.31 0.90
N GLY A 134 10.78 -3.95 1.66
CA GLY A 134 11.20 -4.65 2.86
C GLY A 134 10.23 -4.43 4.04
N PRO A 135 10.37 -5.23 5.13
CA PRO A 135 9.41 -5.23 6.22
C PRO A 135 9.59 -4.06 7.19
N GLY A 136 8.51 -3.78 7.95
CA GLY A 136 8.50 -2.86 9.08
C GLY A 136 7.40 -1.80 9.03
N ILE A 137 6.51 -1.80 8.02
CA ILE A 137 5.55 -0.72 7.84
C ILE A 137 4.54 -0.61 9.00
N GLY A 138 4.08 -1.72 9.57
CA GLY A 138 3.17 -1.74 10.72
C GLY A 138 3.79 -1.27 12.04
N GLY A 139 5.11 -1.10 12.08
CA GLY A 139 5.88 -0.58 13.21
C GLY A 139 6.83 0.56 12.85
N PHE A 140 6.51 1.31 11.80
CA PHE A 140 7.36 2.35 11.22
C PHE A 140 7.60 3.57 12.13
N LYS A 141 6.72 3.78 13.12
CA LYS A 141 6.75 4.90 14.08
C LYS A 141 6.16 4.45 15.42
N PRO A 142 6.40 5.22 16.52
CA PRO A 142 5.72 4.98 17.80
C PRO A 142 4.18 5.04 17.69
N ASP A 143 3.64 5.91 16.84
CA ASP A 143 2.21 5.97 16.52
C ASP A 143 1.93 5.09 15.29
N SER A 144 1.83 3.79 15.51
CA SER A 144 1.61 2.74 14.52
C SER A 144 0.76 1.62 15.12
N GLU A 145 0.47 0.57 14.36
CA GLU A 145 -0.25 -0.62 14.81
C GLU A 145 0.47 -1.30 15.97
N VAL A 146 1.78 -1.52 15.84
CA VAL A 146 2.62 -2.06 16.91
C VAL A 146 2.56 -1.15 18.14
N GLY A 147 2.74 0.17 17.95
CA GLY A 147 2.70 1.12 19.04
C GLY A 147 1.32 1.19 19.72
N ALA A 148 0.24 1.12 18.96
CA ALA A 148 -1.13 1.09 19.47
C ALA A 148 -1.39 -0.15 20.33
N ALA A 149 -0.97 -1.34 19.87
CA ALA A 149 -1.09 -2.57 20.64
C ALA A 149 -0.29 -2.51 21.96
N LEU A 150 0.95 -1.99 21.91
CA LEU A 150 1.78 -1.83 23.12
C LEU A 150 1.17 -0.81 24.09
N LYS A 151 0.72 0.37 23.62
CA LYS A 151 0.06 1.38 24.45
C LYS A 151 -1.21 0.86 25.13
N ALA A 152 -1.96 -0.03 24.44
CA ALA A 152 -3.09 -0.72 25.01
C ALA A 152 -2.67 -1.85 25.99
N GLY A 153 -1.37 -2.10 26.19
CA GLY A 153 -0.81 -3.08 27.13
C GLY A 153 -0.78 -4.51 26.61
N HIS A 154 -0.95 -4.73 25.31
CA HIS A 154 -0.91 -6.05 24.70
C HIS A 154 0.54 -6.49 24.41
N PRO A 155 0.92 -7.77 24.65
CA PRO A 155 2.13 -8.34 24.06
C PRO A 155 2.03 -8.25 22.53
N CYS A 156 3.11 -7.83 21.86
CA CYS A 156 3.10 -7.62 20.42
C CYS A 156 4.21 -8.39 19.72
N TYR A 157 3.86 -8.98 18.59
CA TYR A 157 4.73 -9.73 17.70
C TYR A 157 4.63 -9.16 16.29
N PHE A 158 5.68 -9.36 15.52
CA PHE A 158 5.75 -8.92 14.15
C PHE A 158 6.24 -10.05 13.25
N VAL A 159 5.59 -10.23 12.11
CA VAL A 159 6.01 -11.16 11.05
C VAL A 159 6.58 -10.35 9.90
N GLY A 160 7.86 -10.50 9.68
CA GLY A 160 8.59 -9.90 8.56
C GLY A 160 9.27 -10.95 7.71
N PHE A 161 10.08 -10.51 6.74
CA PHE A 161 10.74 -11.40 5.78
C PHE A 161 12.11 -10.86 5.38
N LEU A 162 12.96 -11.77 4.87
CA LEU A 162 14.27 -11.43 4.29
C LEU A 162 14.12 -10.99 2.83
N PRO A 163 15.09 -10.23 2.29
CA PRO A 163 15.02 -9.70 0.93
C PRO A 163 14.89 -10.74 -0.17
N ASP A 164 15.60 -11.85 -0.03
CA ASP A 164 15.57 -12.94 -1.01
C ASP A 164 14.65 -14.08 -0.55
N PRO A 165 13.78 -14.61 -1.43
CA PRO A 165 12.95 -15.77 -1.13
C PRO A 165 13.80 -17.04 -1.04
N VAL A 166 13.33 -18.03 -0.29
CA VAL A 166 13.90 -19.39 -0.35
C VAL A 166 13.61 -19.99 -1.73
N PRO A 167 14.57 -20.62 -2.40
CA PRO A 167 14.34 -21.25 -3.69
C PRO A 167 13.19 -22.27 -3.65
N GLY A 168 12.18 -22.07 -4.51
CA GLY A 168 11.00 -22.93 -4.59
C GLY A 168 9.91 -22.64 -3.56
N GLN A 169 10.09 -21.70 -2.66
CA GLN A 169 9.05 -21.21 -1.75
C GLN A 169 7.80 -20.80 -2.51
N THR A 170 6.63 -21.19 -2.02
CA THR A 170 5.33 -20.84 -2.59
C THR A 170 4.52 -19.96 -1.65
N VAL A 171 3.45 -19.35 -2.18
CA VAL A 171 2.46 -18.60 -1.35
C VAL A 171 1.82 -19.52 -0.29
N GLU A 172 1.60 -20.80 -0.62
CA GLU A 172 1.04 -21.78 0.33
C GLU A 172 2.03 -22.10 1.47
N ASP A 173 3.33 -22.18 1.18
CA ASP A 173 4.35 -22.41 2.21
C ASP A 173 4.41 -21.24 3.18
N VAL A 174 4.32 -20.01 2.66
CA VAL A 174 4.25 -18.81 3.50
C VAL A 174 2.98 -18.80 4.34
N MET A 175 1.82 -19.13 3.77
CA MET A 175 0.55 -19.24 4.51
C MET A 175 0.65 -20.26 5.66
N ARG A 176 1.29 -21.42 5.42
CA ARG A 176 1.52 -22.43 6.47
C ARG A 176 2.49 -21.95 7.54
N ALA A 177 3.53 -21.22 7.15
CA ALA A 177 4.47 -20.62 8.08
C ALA A 177 3.80 -19.57 8.98
N GLU A 178 2.96 -18.70 8.42
CA GLU A 178 2.21 -17.71 9.20
C GLU A 178 1.25 -18.38 10.19
N ALA A 179 0.55 -19.45 9.79
CA ALA A 179 -0.26 -20.25 10.72
C ALA A 179 0.60 -20.86 11.85
N ALA A 180 1.81 -21.34 11.55
CA ALA A 180 2.74 -21.84 12.55
C ALA A 180 3.22 -20.72 13.50
N PHE A 181 3.47 -19.52 13.00
CA PHE A 181 3.83 -18.37 13.82
C PHE A 181 2.70 -17.95 14.77
N VAL A 182 1.47 -17.87 14.27
CA VAL A 182 0.29 -17.56 15.11
C VAL A 182 0.09 -18.63 16.18
N ARG A 183 0.24 -19.93 15.84
CA ARG A 183 0.21 -21.02 16.82
C ARG A 183 1.29 -20.86 17.88
N LYS A 184 2.52 -20.53 17.46
CA LYS A 184 3.64 -20.31 18.40
C LYS A 184 3.34 -19.17 19.37
N VAL A 185 2.75 -18.08 18.91
CA VAL A 185 2.33 -16.98 19.78
C VAL A 185 1.26 -17.44 20.77
N GLY A 186 0.26 -18.23 20.33
CA GLY A 186 -0.74 -18.81 21.24
C GLY A 186 -0.12 -19.71 22.31
N GLU A 187 0.89 -20.53 21.95
CA GLU A 187 1.62 -21.38 22.90
C GLU A 187 2.43 -20.57 23.93
N LEU A 188 2.95 -19.40 23.54
CA LEU A 188 3.71 -18.52 24.44
C LEU A 188 2.81 -17.75 25.42
N HIS A 189 1.51 -17.70 25.16
CA HIS A 189 0.53 -16.99 25.97
C HIS A 189 -0.67 -17.89 26.36
N PRO A 190 -0.43 -19.01 27.07
CA PRO A 190 -1.50 -19.97 27.41
C PRO A 190 -2.56 -19.37 28.36
N ASP A 191 -2.16 -18.37 29.17
CA ASP A 191 -3.03 -17.72 30.15
C ASP A 191 -3.65 -16.41 29.64
N SER A 192 -3.52 -16.11 28.34
CA SER A 192 -4.12 -14.91 27.76
C SER A 192 -5.64 -14.99 27.66
N ARG A 193 -6.31 -13.84 27.72
CA ARG A 193 -7.77 -13.73 27.67
C ARG A 193 -8.40 -14.09 26.32
N GLY A 194 -7.63 -14.57 25.38
CA GLY A 194 -8.12 -15.01 24.07
C GLY A 194 -6.98 -15.36 23.13
N LYS A 195 -7.32 -15.91 21.98
CA LYS A 195 -6.36 -16.25 20.92
C LYS A 195 -5.68 -14.99 20.35
N PRO A 196 -4.50 -15.11 19.71
CA PRO A 196 -3.80 -13.98 19.12
C PRO A 196 -4.69 -13.17 18.17
N ALA A 197 -4.76 -11.85 18.37
CA ALA A 197 -5.30 -10.94 17.36
C ALA A 197 -4.26 -10.75 16.28
N VAL A 198 -4.67 -10.80 15.01
CA VAL A 198 -3.75 -10.72 13.87
C VAL A 198 -4.11 -9.54 13.00
N ILE A 199 -3.12 -8.70 12.68
CA ILE A 199 -3.26 -7.58 11.74
C ILE A 199 -2.55 -7.96 10.45
N GLY A 200 -3.29 -7.99 9.34
CA GLY A 200 -2.76 -8.21 8.00
C GLY A 200 -2.85 -6.94 7.17
N ASN A 201 -1.70 -6.36 6.85
CA ASN A 201 -1.59 -5.11 6.11
C ASN A 201 -1.54 -5.36 4.60
N CYS A 202 -2.30 -4.60 3.80
CA CYS A 202 -2.26 -4.67 2.35
C CYS A 202 -2.31 -6.13 1.86
N GLN A 203 -1.28 -6.61 1.17
CA GLN A 203 -1.20 -8.00 0.68
C GLN A 203 -1.14 -9.06 1.78
N ALA A 204 -0.65 -8.75 2.97
CA ALA A 204 -0.72 -9.68 4.09
C ALA A 204 -2.16 -9.96 4.53
N GLY A 205 -3.09 -9.01 4.30
CA GLY A 205 -4.50 -9.20 4.65
C GLY A 205 -5.15 -10.39 3.97
N TRP A 206 -5.00 -10.53 2.63
CA TRP A 206 -5.56 -11.71 1.95
C TRP A 206 -4.84 -12.99 2.36
N GLN A 207 -3.54 -12.95 2.63
CA GLN A 207 -2.75 -14.11 3.00
C GLN A 207 -3.15 -14.65 4.37
N ILE A 208 -3.33 -13.77 5.36
CA ILE A 208 -3.82 -14.13 6.69
C ILE A 208 -5.25 -14.66 6.65
N LEU A 209 -6.13 -14.08 5.83
CA LEU A 209 -7.49 -14.62 5.66
C LEU A 209 -7.49 -16.00 5.02
N MET A 210 -6.57 -16.29 4.08
CA MET A 210 -6.39 -17.64 3.56
C MET A 210 -5.98 -18.62 4.68
N ALA A 211 -4.99 -18.26 5.51
CA ALA A 211 -4.57 -19.07 6.64
C ALA A 211 -5.71 -19.28 7.65
N ALA A 212 -6.46 -18.24 7.99
CA ALA A 212 -7.58 -18.32 8.92
C ALA A 212 -8.77 -19.14 8.38
N ALA A 213 -8.96 -19.18 7.05
CA ALA A 213 -9.97 -20.02 6.42
C ALA A 213 -9.62 -21.52 6.49
N VAL A 214 -8.32 -21.86 6.53
CA VAL A 214 -7.81 -23.25 6.62
C VAL A 214 -7.65 -23.72 8.07
N TRP A 215 -7.19 -22.83 8.97
CA TRP A 215 -6.96 -23.13 10.41
C TRP A 215 -7.69 -22.14 11.32
N PRO A 216 -9.03 -22.10 11.29
CA PRO A 216 -9.80 -21.08 12.03
C PRO A 216 -9.64 -21.16 13.56
N GLU A 217 -9.19 -22.29 14.08
CA GLU A 217 -8.97 -22.49 15.51
C GLU A 217 -7.73 -21.75 16.06
N LEU A 218 -6.83 -21.28 15.21
CA LEU A 218 -5.62 -20.60 15.66
C LEU A 218 -5.82 -19.11 15.94
N PHE A 219 -6.74 -18.47 15.25
CA PHE A 219 -6.89 -17.02 15.20
C PHE A 219 -7.90 -16.50 16.25
N GLY A 220 -7.58 -15.39 16.87
CA GLY A 220 -8.51 -14.45 17.49
C GLY A 220 -9.03 -13.45 16.45
N PRO A 221 -9.51 -12.25 16.84
CA PRO A 221 -9.96 -11.24 15.90
C PRO A 221 -8.88 -10.90 14.86
N ILE A 222 -9.31 -10.75 13.61
CA ILE A 222 -8.43 -10.45 12.48
C ILE A 222 -8.72 -9.05 11.98
N ILE A 223 -7.71 -8.20 11.92
CA ILE A 223 -7.80 -6.85 11.34
C ILE A 223 -7.14 -6.91 9.97
N VAL A 224 -7.85 -6.56 8.92
CA VAL A 224 -7.29 -6.39 7.57
C VAL A 224 -7.33 -4.92 7.19
N ALA A 225 -6.18 -4.31 7.04
CA ALA A 225 -6.03 -2.89 6.77
C ALA A 225 -5.55 -2.67 5.32
N GLY A 226 -6.30 -1.90 4.54
CA GLY A 226 -5.97 -1.60 3.15
C GLY A 226 -5.72 -2.86 2.29
N ALA A 227 -6.46 -3.96 2.52
CA ALA A 227 -6.20 -5.25 1.87
C ALA A 227 -7.08 -5.48 0.62
N PRO A 228 -6.48 -5.81 -0.55
CA PRO A 228 -7.23 -6.10 -1.77
C PRO A 228 -7.80 -7.53 -1.71
N LEU A 229 -9.08 -7.67 -1.40
CA LEU A 229 -9.75 -8.97 -1.26
C LEU A 229 -10.63 -9.33 -2.47
N SER A 230 -11.25 -8.34 -3.12
CA SER A 230 -12.01 -8.51 -4.36
C SER A 230 -11.44 -7.57 -5.42
N TYR A 231 -10.48 -8.05 -6.20
CA TYR A 231 -9.67 -7.20 -7.06
C TYR A 231 -10.43 -6.62 -8.28
N TRP A 232 -11.53 -7.27 -8.68
CA TRP A 232 -12.37 -6.78 -9.78
C TRP A 232 -13.32 -5.66 -9.37
N ALA A 233 -13.56 -5.47 -8.08
CA ALA A 233 -14.49 -4.47 -7.57
C ALA A 233 -13.93 -3.05 -7.66
N GLY A 234 -14.83 -2.06 -7.76
CA GLY A 234 -14.47 -0.64 -7.84
C GLY A 234 -14.11 -0.17 -9.25
N ASP A 235 -13.45 0.97 -9.35
CA ASP A 235 -13.12 1.65 -10.60
C ASP A 235 -11.64 2.06 -10.70
N MET A 236 -10.79 1.58 -9.77
CA MET A 236 -9.37 1.93 -9.73
C MET A 236 -8.63 1.48 -10.99
N PRO A 237 -7.80 2.36 -11.59
CA PRO A 237 -7.13 2.09 -12.87
C PRO A 237 -6.22 0.87 -12.86
N MET A 238 -5.62 0.56 -11.71
CA MET A 238 -4.69 -0.57 -11.58
C MET A 238 -5.35 -1.93 -11.90
N ARG A 239 -6.65 -2.09 -11.66
CA ARG A 239 -7.38 -3.33 -11.98
C ARG A 239 -7.40 -3.66 -13.48
N TYR A 240 -7.30 -2.65 -14.36
CA TYR A 240 -7.30 -2.83 -15.81
C TYR A 240 -5.96 -3.27 -16.38
N ALA A 241 -4.87 -3.02 -15.67
CA ALA A 241 -3.50 -3.20 -16.17
C ALA A 241 -3.23 -4.63 -16.66
N GLY A 242 -3.65 -5.64 -15.88
CA GLY A 242 -3.48 -7.04 -16.26
C GLY A 242 -4.18 -7.40 -17.57
N GLY A 243 -5.41 -6.92 -17.77
CA GLY A 243 -6.15 -7.15 -19.02
C GLY A 243 -5.54 -6.40 -20.21
N LEU A 244 -5.16 -5.14 -20.05
CA LEU A 244 -4.59 -4.31 -21.12
C LEU A 244 -3.23 -4.81 -21.61
N THR A 245 -2.44 -5.42 -20.73
CA THR A 245 -1.16 -6.04 -21.09
C THR A 245 -1.28 -7.47 -21.62
N GLY A 246 -2.51 -7.98 -21.72
CA GLY A 246 -2.80 -9.34 -22.19
C GLY A 246 -2.54 -10.41 -21.14
N GLY A 247 -2.50 -10.04 -19.86
CA GLY A 247 -2.46 -10.98 -18.75
C GLY A 247 -1.09 -11.19 -18.10
N SER A 248 -0.96 -12.28 -17.36
CA SER A 248 0.17 -12.58 -16.48
C SER A 248 1.44 -13.11 -17.18
N TRP A 249 1.43 -13.26 -18.50
CA TRP A 249 2.62 -13.67 -19.25
C TRP A 249 3.81 -12.70 -19.07
N LEU A 250 3.53 -11.40 -18.88
CA LEU A 250 4.57 -10.40 -18.58
C LEU A 250 5.22 -10.65 -17.22
N THR A 251 4.45 -11.09 -16.24
CA THR A 251 4.98 -11.49 -14.92
C THR A 251 5.95 -12.66 -15.06
N ALA A 252 5.56 -13.67 -15.85
CA ALA A 252 6.43 -14.81 -16.16
C ALA A 252 7.71 -14.36 -16.88
N LEU A 253 7.61 -13.49 -17.89
CA LEU A 253 8.75 -12.93 -18.62
C LEU A 253 9.68 -12.15 -17.68
N THR A 254 9.13 -11.28 -16.82
CA THR A 254 9.93 -10.50 -15.86
C THR A 254 10.68 -11.41 -14.89
N SER A 255 10.02 -12.46 -14.39
CA SER A 255 10.65 -13.47 -13.53
C SER A 255 11.74 -14.27 -14.25
N ASP A 256 11.51 -14.67 -15.50
CA ASP A 256 12.51 -15.39 -16.31
C ASP A 256 13.73 -14.49 -16.62
N LEU A 257 13.54 -13.18 -16.84
CA LEU A 257 14.64 -12.21 -16.98
C LEU A 257 15.45 -12.05 -15.67
N GLY A 258 14.81 -12.28 -14.53
CA GLY A 258 15.45 -12.34 -13.21
C GLY A 258 15.99 -13.73 -12.84
N ALA A 259 16.12 -14.66 -13.80
CA ALA A 259 16.55 -16.04 -13.56
C ALA A 259 15.68 -16.78 -12.51
N GLY A 260 14.37 -16.63 -12.58
CA GLY A 260 13.40 -17.22 -11.65
C GLY A 260 13.09 -16.34 -10.42
N ARG A 261 13.67 -15.15 -10.33
CA ARG A 261 13.38 -14.16 -9.28
C ARG A 261 12.64 -12.96 -9.88
N PHE A 262 11.52 -12.60 -9.28
CA PHE A 262 10.80 -11.39 -9.63
C PHE A 262 11.34 -10.23 -8.76
N ASP A 263 11.89 -9.19 -9.38
CA ASP A 263 12.34 -7.99 -8.67
C ASP A 263 11.13 -7.15 -8.22
N GLY A 264 10.94 -7.00 -6.90
CA GLY A 264 9.87 -6.21 -6.30
C GLY A 264 9.91 -4.72 -6.67
N ALA A 265 11.05 -4.22 -7.15
CA ALA A 265 11.13 -2.86 -7.68
C ALA A 265 10.12 -2.61 -8.82
N TRP A 266 9.71 -3.63 -9.58
CA TRP A 266 8.65 -3.51 -10.59
C TRP A 266 7.26 -3.29 -9.98
N LEU A 267 6.98 -3.89 -8.80
CA LEU A 267 5.73 -3.60 -8.08
C LEU A 267 5.72 -2.16 -7.58
N VAL A 268 6.84 -1.72 -7.00
CA VAL A 268 7.00 -0.33 -6.54
C VAL A 268 6.86 0.65 -7.69
N GLN A 269 7.42 0.35 -8.86
CA GLN A 269 7.24 1.18 -10.06
C GLN A 269 5.76 1.31 -10.48
N ASN A 270 4.96 0.25 -10.31
CA ASN A 270 3.53 0.34 -10.58
C ASN A 270 2.83 1.29 -9.60
N PHE A 271 3.20 1.28 -8.32
CA PHE A 271 2.65 2.24 -7.35
C PHE A 271 3.09 3.68 -7.65
N GLU A 272 4.36 3.88 -8.00
CA GLU A 272 4.86 5.20 -8.45
C GLU A 272 4.09 5.72 -9.67
N ASN A 273 3.70 4.85 -10.59
CA ASN A 273 2.94 5.23 -11.79
C ASN A 273 1.48 5.63 -11.50
N LEU A 274 0.92 5.29 -10.34
CA LEU A 274 -0.45 5.67 -9.98
C LEU A 274 -0.59 7.17 -9.72
N ASP A 275 0.47 7.80 -9.21
CA ASP A 275 0.48 9.23 -8.88
C ASP A 275 1.69 9.93 -9.53
N PRO A 276 1.59 10.27 -10.83
CA PRO A 276 2.68 10.96 -11.54
C PRO A 276 3.02 12.33 -10.96
N ALA A 277 2.05 13.04 -10.39
CA ALA A 277 2.29 14.34 -9.76
C ALA A 277 3.25 14.18 -8.58
N ASN A 278 2.97 13.22 -7.68
CA ASN A 278 3.84 12.95 -6.54
C ASN A 278 5.20 12.39 -6.99
N THR A 279 5.21 11.39 -7.87
CA THR A 279 6.44 10.68 -8.26
C THR A 279 7.43 11.56 -9.02
N LEU A 280 6.93 12.31 -10.00
CA LEU A 280 7.77 13.09 -10.92
C LEU A 280 8.06 14.49 -10.40
N TRP A 281 7.25 15.03 -9.48
CA TRP A 281 7.36 16.42 -9.06
C TRP A 281 7.21 16.66 -7.56
N SER A 282 6.00 16.50 -6.98
CA SER A 282 5.66 17.03 -5.66
C SER A 282 6.54 16.51 -4.53
N LYS A 283 6.88 15.21 -4.52
CA LYS A 283 7.78 14.61 -3.52
C LYS A 283 9.16 15.28 -3.53
N GLN A 284 9.72 15.51 -4.71
CA GLN A 284 11.04 16.10 -4.86
C GLN A 284 11.02 17.62 -4.65
N TYR A 285 9.95 18.27 -5.11
CA TYR A 285 9.75 19.69 -4.88
C TYR A 285 9.55 19.99 -3.39
N ASN A 286 8.78 19.18 -2.67
CA ASN A 286 8.60 19.33 -1.22
C ASN A 286 9.93 19.25 -0.48
N LEU A 287 10.79 18.27 -0.82
CA LEU A 287 12.13 18.18 -0.26
C LEU A 287 12.97 19.43 -0.58
N TYR A 288 12.92 19.92 -1.82
CA TYR A 288 13.65 21.11 -2.24
C TYR A 288 13.15 22.39 -1.54
N ALA A 289 11.82 22.57 -1.50
CA ALA A 289 11.21 23.77 -0.94
C ALA A 289 11.39 23.86 0.59
N ASN A 290 11.36 22.73 1.28
CA ASN A 290 11.44 22.61 2.74
C ASN A 290 12.75 21.93 3.20
N VAL A 291 13.84 22.11 2.46
CA VAL A 291 15.09 21.34 2.63
C VAL A 291 15.71 21.52 4.03
N ASP A 292 15.41 22.60 4.70
CA ASP A 292 15.93 22.91 6.05
C ASP A 292 15.29 22.02 7.14
N THR A 293 14.11 21.42 6.89
CA THR A 293 13.34 20.63 7.87
C THR A 293 12.92 19.25 7.38
N GLU A 294 12.70 19.07 6.07
CA GLU A 294 12.11 17.87 5.48
C GLU A 294 13.08 16.68 5.35
N GLY A 295 14.39 16.95 5.38
CA GLY A 295 15.42 15.92 5.15
C GLY A 295 15.25 14.65 5.98
N PRO A 296 15.10 14.72 7.32
CA PRO A 296 14.97 13.52 8.17
C PRO A 296 13.73 12.68 7.84
N ARG A 297 12.55 13.31 7.65
CA ARG A 297 11.31 12.63 7.29
C ARG A 297 11.42 11.96 5.91
N TYR A 298 12.00 12.65 4.94
CA TYR A 298 12.26 12.13 3.61
C TYR A 298 13.17 10.89 3.67
N LEU A 299 14.28 10.94 4.38
CA LEU A 299 15.23 9.84 4.50
C LEU A 299 14.61 8.63 5.21
N GLN A 300 13.82 8.84 6.27
CA GLN A 300 13.11 7.76 6.95
C GLN A 300 12.14 7.05 6.02
N PHE A 301 11.35 7.79 5.24
CA PHE A 301 10.43 7.21 4.27
C PHE A 301 11.16 6.50 3.12
N GLU A 302 12.22 7.10 2.58
CA GLU A 302 12.99 6.54 1.47
C GLU A 302 13.78 5.28 1.86
N LYS A 303 14.11 5.08 3.14
CA LYS A 303 14.68 3.82 3.64
C LYS A 303 13.70 2.65 3.40
N TYR A 304 12.43 2.85 3.71
CA TYR A 304 11.37 1.89 3.43
C TYR A 304 11.14 1.75 1.91
N TRP A 305 10.91 2.88 1.24
CA TRP A 305 10.50 2.89 -0.17
C TRP A 305 11.56 2.32 -1.12
N GLY A 306 12.82 2.50 -0.82
CA GLY A 306 13.95 1.96 -1.60
C GLY A 306 14.40 0.55 -1.19
N GLY A 307 13.90 -0.01 -0.09
CA GLY A 307 14.24 -1.34 0.40
C GLY A 307 13.60 -2.46 -0.43
N HIS A 308 13.93 -2.56 -1.71
CA HIS A 308 13.29 -3.51 -2.63
C HIS A 308 13.68 -4.96 -2.34
N VAL A 309 12.70 -5.85 -2.33
CA VAL A 309 12.84 -7.29 -2.07
C VAL A 309 12.43 -8.10 -3.29
N PHE A 310 12.78 -9.38 -3.30
CA PHE A 310 12.46 -10.32 -4.38
C PHE A 310 11.35 -11.29 -3.99
N LEU A 311 10.65 -11.82 -4.99
CA LEU A 311 9.74 -12.96 -4.89
C LEU A 311 10.22 -14.05 -5.85
N ASN A 312 9.85 -15.31 -5.59
CA ASN A 312 10.02 -16.36 -6.59
C ASN A 312 9.04 -16.16 -7.76
N ASP A 313 9.40 -16.70 -8.92
CA ASP A 313 8.52 -16.73 -10.10
C ASP A 313 7.18 -17.40 -9.79
N VAL A 314 7.18 -18.50 -9.03
CA VAL A 314 5.98 -19.23 -8.63
C VAL A 314 5.07 -18.43 -7.69
N GLU A 315 5.64 -17.67 -6.74
CA GLU A 315 4.87 -16.82 -5.83
C GLU A 315 4.19 -15.68 -6.58
N MET A 316 4.98 -14.95 -7.38
CA MET A 316 4.44 -13.79 -8.09
C MET A 316 3.41 -14.22 -9.13
N GLN A 317 3.65 -15.34 -9.84
CA GLN A 317 2.69 -15.88 -10.79
C GLN A 317 1.40 -16.31 -10.10
N TYR A 318 1.48 -16.97 -8.94
CA TYR A 318 0.31 -17.37 -8.14
C TYR A 318 -0.54 -16.15 -7.74
N ILE A 319 0.11 -15.09 -7.24
CA ILE A 319 -0.57 -13.87 -6.82
C ILE A 319 -1.31 -13.23 -8.01
N VAL A 320 -0.64 -13.07 -9.15
CA VAL A 320 -1.23 -12.42 -10.32
C VAL A 320 -2.34 -13.26 -10.93
N ASP A 321 -2.14 -14.58 -11.12
CA ASP A 321 -3.13 -15.47 -11.75
C ASP A 321 -4.38 -15.69 -10.89
N ASN A 322 -4.22 -15.76 -9.58
CA ASN A 322 -5.31 -16.17 -8.71
C ASN A 322 -6.02 -15.00 -8.01
N LEU A 323 -5.28 -13.93 -7.70
CA LEU A 323 -5.82 -12.79 -6.97
C LEU A 323 -6.09 -11.62 -7.91
N PHE A 324 -5.08 -11.07 -8.57
CA PHE A 324 -5.22 -9.83 -9.34
C PHE A 324 -6.02 -10.01 -10.63
N ILE A 325 -5.71 -11.05 -11.41
CA ILE A 325 -6.42 -11.34 -12.67
C ILE A 325 -7.61 -12.26 -12.43
N GLY A 326 -7.43 -13.31 -11.60
CA GLY A 326 -8.43 -14.36 -11.43
C GLY A 326 -9.53 -14.07 -10.42
N ASN A 327 -9.31 -13.16 -9.45
CA ASN A 327 -10.24 -12.83 -8.34
C ASN A 327 -10.80 -14.07 -7.61
N LYS A 328 -9.98 -15.14 -7.49
CA LYS A 328 -10.45 -16.47 -7.05
C LYS A 328 -10.64 -16.58 -5.54
N LEU A 329 -10.01 -15.70 -4.74
CA LEU A 329 -10.15 -15.72 -3.28
C LEU A 329 -11.56 -15.28 -2.87
N SER A 330 -12.01 -14.11 -3.37
CA SER A 330 -13.32 -13.56 -3.04
C SER A 330 -14.50 -14.42 -3.51
N THR A 331 -14.23 -15.37 -4.41
CA THR A 331 -15.22 -16.29 -4.99
C THR A 331 -15.08 -17.74 -4.51
N ALA A 332 -14.21 -17.98 -3.50
CA ALA A 332 -13.91 -19.31 -2.95
C ALA A 332 -13.51 -20.38 -4.00
N GLN A 333 -12.75 -19.97 -5.02
CA GLN A 333 -12.28 -20.86 -6.09
C GLN A 333 -10.86 -21.36 -5.84
N LEU A 334 -10.14 -20.83 -4.85
CA LEU A 334 -8.80 -21.28 -4.53
C LEU A 334 -8.84 -22.65 -3.88
N VAL A 335 -7.92 -23.50 -4.33
CA VAL A 335 -7.69 -24.82 -3.76
C VAL A 335 -6.20 -24.99 -3.57
N THR A 336 -5.78 -25.39 -2.37
CA THR A 336 -4.39 -25.66 -2.06
C THR A 336 -3.86 -26.88 -2.80
N SER A 337 -2.54 -27.04 -2.82
CA SER A 337 -1.88 -28.19 -3.48
C SER A 337 -2.28 -29.55 -2.90
N ASP A 338 -2.70 -29.58 -1.63
CA ASP A 338 -3.21 -30.75 -0.92
C ASP A 338 -4.75 -30.91 -1.00
N GLY A 339 -5.41 -30.08 -1.82
CA GLY A 339 -6.83 -30.21 -2.16
C GLY A 339 -7.80 -29.53 -1.19
N VAL A 340 -7.31 -28.70 -0.26
CA VAL A 340 -8.17 -27.91 0.66
C VAL A 340 -8.70 -26.68 -0.06
N ARG A 341 -10.02 -26.51 -0.07
CA ARG A 341 -10.65 -25.29 -0.59
C ARG A 341 -10.52 -24.15 0.40
N ILE A 342 -10.00 -23.03 -0.06
CA ILE A 342 -9.93 -21.78 0.72
C ILE A 342 -11.25 -21.03 0.55
N ASP A 343 -12.03 -21.00 1.61
CA ASP A 343 -13.34 -20.33 1.65
C ASP A 343 -13.38 -19.43 2.88
N LEU A 344 -13.43 -18.12 2.67
CA LEU A 344 -13.41 -17.13 3.76
C LEU A 344 -14.61 -17.27 4.71
N ARG A 345 -15.67 -17.96 4.30
CA ARG A 345 -16.83 -18.28 5.17
C ARG A 345 -16.51 -19.32 6.26
N ASN A 346 -15.34 -20.00 6.16
CA ASN A 346 -14.87 -20.93 7.20
C ASN A 346 -14.20 -20.22 8.38
N ILE A 347 -13.89 -18.92 8.25
CA ILE A 347 -13.27 -18.14 9.32
C ILE A 347 -14.28 -18.01 10.48
N ARG A 348 -13.84 -18.31 11.69
CA ARG A 348 -14.66 -18.28 12.91
C ARG A 348 -14.46 -17.03 13.76
N SER A 349 -13.30 -16.42 13.61
CA SER A 349 -12.95 -15.19 14.33
C SER A 349 -13.61 -13.98 13.70
N PRO A 350 -13.94 -12.93 14.46
CA PRO A 350 -14.35 -11.66 13.89
C PRO A 350 -13.31 -11.08 12.94
N ILE A 351 -13.77 -10.51 11.82
CA ILE A 351 -12.94 -9.85 10.84
C ILE A 351 -13.26 -8.36 10.86
N LEU A 352 -12.28 -7.53 11.23
CA LEU A 352 -12.35 -6.07 11.09
C LEU A 352 -11.68 -5.64 9.79
N VAL A 353 -12.44 -5.07 8.87
CA VAL A 353 -11.92 -4.51 7.61
C VAL A 353 -11.77 -3.00 7.75
N PHE A 354 -10.53 -2.52 7.68
CA PHE A 354 -10.23 -1.09 7.65
C PHE A 354 -9.82 -0.67 6.25
N CYS A 355 -10.53 0.30 5.68
CA CYS A 355 -10.30 0.81 4.32
C CYS A 355 -10.55 2.32 4.22
N SER A 356 -10.09 2.96 3.16
CA SER A 356 -10.20 4.41 2.99
C SER A 356 -10.66 4.79 1.59
N TYR A 357 -11.52 5.81 1.50
CA TYR A 357 -11.92 6.41 0.22
C TYR A 357 -10.79 7.19 -0.46
N GLY A 358 -9.75 7.60 0.28
CA GLY A 358 -8.54 8.21 -0.29
C GLY A 358 -7.49 7.20 -0.77
N ASP A 359 -7.74 5.90 -0.57
CA ASP A 359 -6.83 4.83 -1.00
C ASP A 359 -6.94 4.59 -2.51
N ASN A 360 -5.88 4.90 -3.23
CA ASN A 360 -5.79 4.72 -4.69
C ASN A 360 -5.24 3.34 -5.12
N ILE A 361 -4.96 2.45 -4.18
CA ILE A 361 -4.47 1.08 -4.42
C ILE A 361 -5.56 0.09 -4.05
N THR A 362 -6.10 0.18 -2.82
CA THR A 362 -7.15 -0.71 -2.31
C THR A 362 -8.33 0.09 -1.77
N PRO A 363 -9.18 0.65 -2.63
CA PRO A 363 -10.35 1.40 -2.21
C PRO A 363 -11.39 0.50 -1.50
N PRO A 364 -12.36 1.08 -0.77
CA PRO A 364 -13.38 0.32 -0.04
C PRO A 364 -14.09 -0.77 -0.86
N PRO A 365 -14.42 -0.59 -2.16
CA PRO A 365 -14.99 -1.69 -2.94
C PRO A 365 -14.10 -2.92 -3.04
N GLN A 366 -12.79 -2.78 -3.18
CA GLN A 366 -11.87 -3.92 -3.23
C GLN A 366 -11.68 -4.59 -1.86
N ALA A 367 -11.70 -3.82 -0.79
CA ALA A 367 -11.59 -4.34 0.56
C ALA A 367 -12.86 -5.07 1.04
N LEU A 368 -14.04 -4.62 0.61
CA LEU A 368 -15.34 -5.11 1.08
C LEU A 368 -16.07 -6.01 0.05
N GLY A 369 -15.64 -6.04 -1.20
CA GLY A 369 -16.33 -6.74 -2.30
C GLY A 369 -16.50 -8.24 -2.07
N TRP A 370 -15.55 -8.88 -1.38
CA TRP A 370 -15.64 -10.30 -1.02
C TRP A 370 -16.91 -10.64 -0.23
N ILE A 371 -17.45 -9.69 0.55
CA ILE A 371 -18.69 -9.87 1.31
C ILE A 371 -19.86 -10.06 0.34
N THR A 372 -19.97 -9.20 -0.67
CA THR A 372 -21.03 -9.30 -1.68
C THR A 372 -20.80 -10.43 -2.67
N ASP A 373 -19.56 -10.91 -2.80
CA ASP A 373 -19.21 -12.05 -3.65
C ASP A 373 -19.60 -13.39 -3.00
N LEU A 374 -19.46 -13.51 -1.68
CA LEU A 374 -19.71 -14.74 -0.94
C LEU A 374 -21.11 -14.85 -0.35
N TYR A 375 -21.70 -13.74 0.11
CA TYR A 375 -22.98 -13.75 0.82
C TYR A 375 -24.10 -13.12 0.00
N ARG A 376 -25.28 -13.72 0.06
CA ARG A 376 -26.48 -13.24 -0.64
C ARG A 376 -27.26 -12.21 0.16
N ASN A 377 -27.31 -12.36 1.49
CA ASN A 377 -28.05 -11.53 2.42
C ASN A 377 -27.50 -11.68 3.85
N ASP A 378 -28.03 -10.92 4.80
CA ASP A 378 -27.60 -10.93 6.20
C ASP A 378 -27.80 -12.29 6.90
N LEU A 379 -28.84 -13.03 6.54
CA LEU A 379 -29.08 -14.35 7.10
C LEU A 379 -28.02 -15.36 6.69
N ASP A 380 -27.44 -15.18 5.49
CA ASP A 380 -26.36 -16.00 4.99
C ASP A 380 -25.07 -15.78 5.81
N VAL A 381 -24.76 -14.52 6.17
CA VAL A 381 -23.65 -14.18 7.08
C VAL A 381 -23.84 -14.80 8.46
N VAL A 382 -25.04 -14.64 9.03
CA VAL A 382 -25.40 -15.20 10.35
C VAL A 382 -25.39 -16.74 10.30
N GLY A 383 -25.86 -17.33 9.22
CA GLY A 383 -25.90 -18.80 9.04
C GLY A 383 -24.50 -19.44 9.00
N HIS A 384 -23.47 -18.68 8.62
CA HIS A 384 -22.06 -19.09 8.67
C HIS A 384 -21.39 -18.75 10.01
N ASP A 385 -22.14 -18.22 10.99
CA ASP A 385 -21.63 -17.77 12.30
C ASP A 385 -20.46 -16.80 12.17
N GLN A 386 -20.52 -15.91 11.16
CA GLN A 386 -19.43 -14.97 10.88
C GLN A 386 -19.75 -13.56 11.38
N THR A 387 -18.78 -12.96 12.05
CA THR A 387 -18.82 -11.56 12.49
C THR A 387 -17.89 -10.74 11.61
N ILE A 388 -18.44 -9.76 10.92
CA ILE A 388 -17.72 -8.84 10.05
C ILE A 388 -17.93 -7.42 10.57
N VAL A 389 -16.83 -6.75 10.90
CA VAL A 389 -16.83 -5.32 11.28
C VAL A 389 -16.15 -4.56 10.16
N TYR A 390 -16.64 -3.40 9.79
CA TYR A 390 -15.93 -2.53 8.86
C TYR A 390 -15.82 -1.10 9.40
N ALA A 391 -14.66 -0.49 9.15
CA ALA A 391 -14.37 0.90 9.44
C ALA A 391 -13.84 1.57 8.17
N THR A 392 -14.35 2.76 7.87
CA THR A 392 -13.96 3.53 6.68
C THR A 392 -13.36 4.86 7.10
N HIS A 393 -12.28 5.27 6.42
CA HIS A 393 -11.71 6.61 6.53
C HIS A 393 -12.02 7.41 5.26
N ASP A 394 -12.27 8.73 5.39
CA ASP A 394 -12.78 9.53 4.26
C ASP A 394 -11.72 9.85 3.21
N SER A 395 -10.45 10.05 3.58
CA SER A 395 -9.47 10.70 2.71
C SER A 395 -8.03 10.21 2.79
N ILE A 396 -7.69 9.31 3.74
CA ILE A 396 -6.30 8.89 3.90
C ILE A 396 -5.86 8.02 2.70
N GLY A 397 -4.70 8.31 2.14
CA GLY A 397 -4.10 7.49 1.07
C GLY A 397 -3.59 6.15 1.59
N HIS A 398 -3.34 5.20 0.69
CA HIS A 398 -2.97 3.81 1.02
C HIS A 398 -1.86 3.71 2.07
N LEU A 399 -0.70 4.32 1.82
CA LEU A 399 0.41 4.28 2.77
C LEU A 399 0.07 4.99 4.09
N GLY A 400 -0.79 5.99 4.05
CA GLY A 400 -1.24 6.71 5.24
C GLY A 400 -1.98 5.81 6.24
N ILE A 401 -2.64 4.75 5.78
CA ILE A 401 -3.28 3.73 6.63
C ILE A 401 -2.26 3.14 7.63
N PHE A 402 -1.01 2.96 7.22
CA PHE A 402 0.04 2.30 8.00
C PHE A 402 1.03 3.28 8.65
N VAL A 403 1.38 4.38 7.95
CA VAL A 403 2.47 5.27 8.38
C VAL A 403 1.99 6.63 8.91
N SER A 404 0.69 6.95 8.83
CA SER A 404 0.17 8.20 9.37
C SER A 404 0.08 8.14 10.90
N GLY A 405 0.76 9.05 11.59
CA GLY A 405 0.64 9.15 13.04
C GLY A 405 -0.78 9.52 13.52
N SER A 406 -1.58 10.23 12.70
CA SER A 406 -2.98 10.51 13.02
C SER A 406 -3.82 9.24 13.01
N VAL A 407 -3.68 8.38 12.00
CA VAL A 407 -4.35 7.07 11.94
C VAL A 407 -3.87 6.16 13.09
N GLY A 408 -2.57 6.18 13.41
CA GLY A 408 -2.03 5.43 14.53
C GLY A 408 -2.67 5.81 15.88
N ARG A 409 -2.83 7.13 16.12
CA ARG A 409 -3.43 7.65 17.37
C ARG A 409 -4.96 7.55 17.42
N LYS A 410 -5.62 7.42 16.28
CA LYS A 410 -7.08 7.32 16.19
C LYS A 410 -7.52 5.88 15.91
N GLU A 411 -7.46 5.46 14.66
CA GLU A 411 -8.04 4.19 14.23
C GLU A 411 -7.34 2.98 14.88
N HIS A 412 -6.01 2.87 14.77
CA HIS A 412 -5.29 1.71 15.31
C HIS A 412 -5.36 1.63 16.83
N GLN A 413 -5.32 2.77 17.53
CA GLN A 413 -5.46 2.80 18.98
C GLN A 413 -6.86 2.34 19.41
N GLU A 414 -7.92 2.79 18.73
CA GLU A 414 -9.29 2.36 19.02
C GLU A 414 -9.54 0.89 18.63
N PHE A 415 -8.91 0.38 17.58
CA PHE A 415 -8.97 -1.05 17.25
C PHE A 415 -8.35 -1.90 18.36
N ALA A 416 -7.14 -1.53 18.82
CA ALA A 416 -6.48 -2.26 19.90
C ALA A 416 -7.23 -2.16 21.22
N ALA A 417 -7.78 -1.00 21.58
CA ALA A 417 -8.53 -0.79 22.82
C ALA A 417 -9.87 -1.56 22.84
N ASN A 418 -10.50 -1.74 21.67
CA ASN A 418 -11.81 -2.39 21.56
C ASN A 418 -11.74 -3.84 21.08
N ILE A 419 -10.57 -4.44 20.96
CA ILE A 419 -10.40 -5.76 20.35
C ILE A 419 -11.20 -6.87 21.07
N ASP A 420 -11.28 -6.83 22.39
CA ASP A 420 -12.03 -7.80 23.19
C ASP A 420 -13.57 -7.58 23.09
N VAL A 421 -14.01 -6.35 22.82
CA VAL A 421 -15.40 -6.05 22.50
C VAL A 421 -15.77 -6.60 21.12
N ILE A 422 -14.87 -6.43 20.15
CA ILE A 422 -15.03 -6.97 18.78
C ILE A 422 -15.15 -8.50 18.83
N ASP A 423 -14.36 -9.16 19.68
CA ASP A 423 -14.33 -10.62 19.80
C ASP A 423 -15.65 -11.23 20.27
N VAL A 424 -16.47 -10.48 21.01
CA VAL A 424 -17.76 -10.95 21.56
C VAL A 424 -18.98 -10.43 20.81
N LEU A 425 -18.79 -9.74 19.69
CA LEU A 425 -19.92 -9.29 18.88
C LEU A 425 -20.70 -10.47 18.29
N PRO A 426 -22.03 -10.38 18.21
CA PRO A 426 -22.84 -11.43 17.61
C PRO A 426 -22.59 -11.51 16.09
N ALA A 427 -22.75 -12.70 15.52
CA ALA A 427 -22.64 -12.93 14.09
C ALA A 427 -23.46 -11.95 13.25
N GLY A 428 -22.87 -11.45 12.19
CA GLY A 428 -23.42 -10.51 11.21
C GLY A 428 -22.50 -9.36 10.87
N ILE A 429 -23.01 -8.36 10.17
CA ILE A 429 -22.25 -7.20 9.70
C ILE A 429 -22.41 -6.04 10.69
N HIS A 430 -21.29 -5.39 11.02
CA HIS A 430 -21.24 -4.25 11.95
C HIS A 430 -20.42 -3.12 11.33
N ARG A 431 -20.83 -1.88 11.59
CA ARG A 431 -20.05 -0.69 11.24
C ARG A 431 -19.45 -0.08 12.49
N MET A 432 -18.12 0.13 12.46
CA MET A 432 -17.39 0.84 13.50
C MET A 432 -17.12 2.27 13.03
N GLN A 433 -17.50 3.23 13.86
CA GLN A 433 -17.28 4.66 13.65
C GLN A 433 -16.48 5.21 14.82
N ILE A 434 -15.49 6.03 14.52
CA ILE A 434 -14.59 6.63 15.50
C ILE A 434 -14.67 8.14 15.30
N ASP A 435 -15.39 8.80 16.20
CA ASP A 435 -15.63 10.23 16.16
C ASP A 435 -14.67 10.94 17.14
N GLU A 436 -14.20 12.12 16.78
CA GLU A 436 -13.47 12.99 17.71
C GLU A 436 -14.45 13.51 18.74
N HIS A 437 -14.15 13.31 20.01
CA HIS A 437 -14.93 13.85 21.10
C HIS A 437 -14.24 15.11 21.61
N HIS A 438 -14.81 16.27 21.27
CA HIS A 438 -14.40 17.52 21.89
C HIS A 438 -15.17 17.64 23.22
N ASP A 439 -14.53 17.24 24.31
CA ASP A 439 -14.99 17.73 25.61
C ASP A 439 -14.82 19.24 25.61
N ASP A 440 -15.86 19.96 26.04
CA ASP A 440 -15.74 21.38 26.37
C ASP A 440 -14.73 21.49 27.54
N ALA A 441 -13.45 21.54 27.19
CA ALA A 441 -12.35 21.61 28.15
C ALA A 441 -12.52 22.87 28.99
N GLN A 442 -12.64 22.69 30.28
CA GLN A 442 -12.48 23.80 31.23
C GLN A 442 -11.11 24.41 31.00
N GLU A 443 -11.06 25.76 30.90
CA GLU A 443 -9.84 26.54 30.68
C GLU A 443 -8.72 26.04 31.61
N GLY A 444 -7.70 25.36 31.04
CA GLY A 444 -6.46 25.03 31.76
C GLY A 444 -6.00 23.57 31.71
N GLU A 445 -6.79 22.60 31.21
CA GLU A 445 -6.31 21.24 30.97
C GLU A 445 -5.99 21.03 29.47
N PRO A 446 -4.88 20.32 29.15
CA PRO A 446 -4.64 19.93 27.76
C PRO A 446 -5.80 19.05 27.30
N ALA A 447 -6.44 19.42 26.19
CA ALA A 447 -7.48 18.62 25.58
C ALA A 447 -6.92 17.19 25.38
N SER A 448 -7.48 16.22 26.10
CA SER A 448 -7.20 14.83 25.81
C SER A 448 -7.92 14.54 24.47
N ASP A 449 -7.19 14.09 23.47
CA ASP A 449 -7.75 13.57 22.22
C ASP A 449 -8.55 12.30 22.57
N ALA A 450 -9.75 12.48 23.10
CA ALA A 450 -10.65 11.38 23.41
C ALA A 450 -11.47 11.06 22.17
N TYR A 451 -11.42 9.82 21.74
CA TYR A 451 -12.24 9.33 20.63
C TYR A 451 -13.43 8.56 21.17
N LEU A 452 -14.58 8.72 20.55
CA LEU A 452 -15.79 7.95 20.84
C LEU A 452 -15.99 6.90 19.76
N THR A 453 -15.77 5.65 20.14
CA THR A 453 -16.03 4.50 19.26
C THR A 453 -17.46 4.02 19.41
N ARG A 454 -18.16 3.90 18.28
CA ARG A 454 -19.51 3.32 18.18
C ARG A 454 -19.49 2.14 17.22
N ILE A 455 -19.95 0.97 17.71
CA ILE A 455 -20.14 -0.21 16.88
C ILE A 455 -21.65 -0.45 16.77
N ARG A 456 -22.19 -0.33 15.55
CA ARG A 456 -23.62 -0.55 15.29
C ARG A 456 -23.83 -1.71 14.32
N ARG A 457 -24.96 -2.38 14.46
CA ARG A 457 -25.39 -3.36 13.47
C ARG A 457 -25.54 -2.67 12.10
N SER A 458 -25.00 -3.31 11.09
CA SER A 458 -25.11 -2.94 9.68
C SER A 458 -25.73 -4.11 8.90
N ASN A 459 -25.79 -4.02 7.59
CA ASN A 459 -26.35 -5.02 6.72
C ASN A 459 -25.60 -5.08 5.37
N ILE A 460 -25.89 -6.11 4.59
CA ILE A 460 -25.25 -6.34 3.29
C ILE A 460 -25.62 -5.28 2.25
N ASP A 461 -26.77 -4.63 2.40
CA ASP A 461 -27.18 -3.59 1.45
C ASP A 461 -26.37 -2.31 1.63
N GLU A 462 -25.98 -1.94 2.87
CA GLU A 462 -25.01 -0.87 3.11
C GLU A 462 -23.64 -1.20 2.46
N ILE A 463 -23.21 -2.45 2.49
CA ILE A 463 -21.98 -2.88 1.80
C ILE A 463 -22.15 -2.78 0.28
N ARG A 464 -23.32 -3.17 -0.27
CA ARG A 464 -23.61 -3.05 -1.71
C ARG A 464 -23.61 -1.60 -2.20
N GLU A 465 -24.03 -0.65 -1.37
CA GLU A 465 -23.94 0.78 -1.67
C GLU A 465 -22.50 1.26 -1.84
N ILE A 466 -21.57 0.68 -1.05
CA ILE A 466 -20.13 0.97 -1.15
C ILE A 466 -19.50 0.25 -2.34
N VAL A 467 -19.73 -1.05 -2.46
CA VAL A 467 -19.07 -1.93 -3.44
C VAL A 467 -19.61 -1.72 -4.86
N ARG A 468 -20.92 -1.50 -4.99
CA ARG A 468 -21.64 -1.32 -6.27
C ARG A 468 -21.32 -2.46 -7.24
N PRO A 469 -21.70 -3.72 -6.92
CA PRO A 469 -21.40 -4.88 -7.76
C PRO A 469 -21.92 -4.66 -9.20
N ASP A 470 -21.05 -4.91 -10.20
CA ASP A 470 -21.36 -4.79 -11.62
C ASP A 470 -21.11 -6.12 -12.37
N PRO A 471 -22.17 -6.93 -12.60
CA PRO A 471 -22.04 -8.21 -13.30
C PRO A 471 -21.53 -8.08 -14.74
N GLU A 472 -21.72 -6.94 -15.39
CA GLU A 472 -21.20 -6.73 -16.74
C GLU A 472 -19.68 -6.49 -16.71
N SER A 473 -19.21 -5.71 -15.75
CA SER A 473 -17.78 -5.54 -15.47
C SER A 473 -17.14 -6.90 -15.12
N ASP A 474 -17.77 -7.69 -14.26
CA ASP A 474 -17.27 -9.02 -13.90
C ASP A 474 -17.10 -9.93 -15.11
N ARG A 475 -18.02 -9.91 -16.09
CA ARG A 475 -17.89 -10.66 -17.35
C ARG A 475 -16.70 -10.21 -18.17
N ARG A 476 -16.42 -8.90 -18.23
CA ARG A 476 -15.25 -8.37 -18.94
C ARG A 476 -13.96 -8.84 -18.27
N PHE A 477 -13.89 -8.81 -16.95
CA PHE A 477 -12.73 -9.31 -16.20
C PHE A 477 -12.57 -10.83 -16.34
N ALA A 478 -13.65 -11.60 -16.35
CA ALA A 478 -13.60 -13.05 -16.61
C ALA A 478 -13.07 -13.34 -18.03
N ALA A 479 -13.46 -12.55 -19.02
CA ALA A 479 -12.90 -12.65 -20.38
C ALA A 479 -11.40 -12.33 -20.39
N ALA A 480 -10.98 -11.28 -19.69
CA ALA A 480 -9.57 -10.90 -19.56
C ALA A 480 -8.75 -11.99 -18.86
N ALA A 481 -9.28 -12.60 -17.80
CA ALA A 481 -8.66 -13.71 -17.10
C ALA A 481 -8.45 -14.92 -18.03
N ARG A 482 -9.44 -15.24 -18.86
CA ARG A 482 -9.32 -16.34 -19.84
C ARG A 482 -8.28 -16.05 -20.93
N ILE A 483 -8.21 -14.83 -21.42
CA ILE A 483 -7.15 -14.42 -22.37
C ILE A 483 -5.77 -14.48 -21.71
N SER A 484 -5.67 -14.08 -20.46
CA SER A 484 -4.43 -14.22 -19.67
C SER A 484 -3.94 -15.66 -19.62
N GLU A 485 -4.82 -16.62 -19.33
CA GLU A 485 -4.48 -18.05 -19.33
C GLU A 485 -3.93 -18.53 -20.69
N VAL A 486 -4.57 -18.14 -21.79
CA VAL A 486 -4.14 -18.50 -23.14
C VAL A 486 -2.78 -17.89 -23.47
N ASN A 487 -2.60 -16.60 -23.20
CA ASN A 487 -1.34 -15.89 -23.48
C ASN A 487 -0.19 -16.45 -22.65
N LEU A 488 -0.44 -16.77 -21.37
CA LEU A 488 0.56 -17.40 -20.51
C LEU A 488 0.93 -18.79 -21.02
N ALA A 489 -0.05 -19.60 -21.47
CA ALA A 489 0.21 -20.91 -22.07
C ALA A 489 1.05 -20.80 -23.35
N CYS A 490 0.75 -19.82 -24.21
CA CYS A 490 1.55 -19.51 -25.39
C CYS A 490 2.98 -19.09 -25.03
N TYR A 491 3.12 -18.18 -24.08
CA TYR A 491 4.43 -17.77 -23.59
C TYR A 491 5.25 -18.96 -23.08
N ARG A 492 4.67 -19.77 -22.20
CA ARG A 492 5.34 -20.95 -21.62
C ARG A 492 5.74 -21.98 -22.67
N SER A 493 4.92 -22.14 -23.72
CA SER A 493 5.18 -23.14 -24.77
C SER A 493 6.22 -22.70 -25.80
N PHE A 494 6.21 -21.41 -26.17
CA PHE A 494 6.97 -20.95 -27.34
C PHE A 494 8.12 -20.00 -27.02
N VAL A 495 8.05 -19.24 -25.92
CA VAL A 495 9.02 -18.19 -25.58
C VAL A 495 9.85 -18.54 -24.36
N GLN A 496 9.23 -18.99 -23.28
CA GLN A 496 9.89 -19.27 -22.01
C GLN A 496 11.09 -20.23 -22.11
N PRO A 497 11.05 -21.33 -22.89
CA PRO A 497 12.22 -22.21 -23.01
C PRO A 497 13.46 -21.49 -23.54
N TRP A 498 13.27 -20.55 -24.46
CA TRP A 498 14.36 -19.76 -25.01
C TRP A 498 14.85 -18.72 -24.00
N MET A 499 13.94 -18.06 -23.29
CA MET A 499 14.31 -17.10 -22.25
C MET A 499 15.15 -17.75 -21.16
N ARG A 500 14.70 -18.91 -20.64
CA ARG A 500 15.43 -19.66 -19.61
C ARG A 500 16.77 -20.24 -20.10
N ALA A 501 16.94 -20.48 -21.39
CA ALA A 501 18.20 -20.90 -21.96
C ALA A 501 19.20 -19.75 -22.15
N LEU A 502 18.72 -18.52 -22.35
CA LEU A 502 19.55 -17.34 -22.61
C LEU A 502 19.92 -16.55 -21.35
N VAL A 503 19.02 -16.52 -20.38
CA VAL A 503 19.20 -15.78 -19.12
C VAL A 503 19.99 -16.63 -18.13
N THR A 504 21.05 -16.08 -17.60
CA THR A 504 21.87 -16.70 -16.56
C THR A 504 21.74 -15.90 -15.25
N ASP A 505 21.97 -16.54 -14.11
CA ASP A 505 21.97 -15.89 -12.78
C ASP A 505 22.92 -14.67 -12.75
N GLN A 506 24.09 -14.80 -13.38
CA GLN A 506 25.04 -13.70 -13.43
C GLN A 506 24.55 -12.55 -14.31
N GLY A 507 23.89 -12.85 -15.44
CA GLY A 507 23.28 -11.85 -16.32
C GLY A 507 22.13 -11.12 -15.62
N ALA A 508 21.27 -11.85 -14.91
CA ALA A 508 20.19 -11.27 -14.12
C ALA A 508 20.72 -10.30 -13.06
N LYS A 509 21.74 -10.71 -12.29
CA LYS A 509 22.40 -9.84 -11.28
C LYS A 509 23.02 -8.57 -11.86
N TRP A 510 23.46 -8.58 -13.11
CA TRP A 510 23.97 -7.38 -13.78
C TRP A 510 22.84 -6.43 -14.24
N LEU A 511 21.64 -6.96 -14.47
CA LEU A 511 20.47 -6.17 -14.86
C LEU A 511 19.79 -5.50 -13.66
N GLU A 512 19.87 -6.06 -12.45
CA GLU A 512 19.23 -5.53 -11.24
C GLU A 512 19.56 -4.03 -10.98
N PRO A 513 20.83 -3.58 -10.98
CA PRO A 513 21.16 -2.17 -10.74
C PRO A 513 20.68 -1.23 -11.85
N LEU A 514 20.35 -1.77 -13.03
CA LEU A 514 19.85 -0.98 -14.17
C LEU A 514 18.36 -0.68 -14.07
N HIS A 515 17.64 -1.24 -13.07
CA HIS A 515 16.26 -0.88 -12.82
C HIS A 515 16.16 0.62 -12.48
N PRO A 516 15.25 1.40 -13.11
CA PRO A 516 15.18 2.86 -12.93
C PRO A 516 15.14 3.32 -11.47
N LEU A 517 14.37 2.61 -10.62
CA LEU A 517 14.28 2.93 -9.19
C LEU A 517 15.62 2.67 -8.48
N ARG A 518 16.29 1.53 -8.71
CA ARG A 518 17.58 1.20 -8.09
C ARG A 518 18.68 2.16 -8.55
N MET A 519 18.78 2.41 -9.86
CA MET A 519 19.74 3.35 -10.45
C MET A 519 19.57 4.76 -9.86
N GLY A 520 18.34 5.18 -9.59
CA GLY A 520 18.04 6.47 -8.97
C GLY A 520 18.59 6.64 -7.55
N TYR A 521 18.86 5.54 -6.81
CA TYR A 521 19.54 5.58 -5.53
C TYR A 521 21.06 5.55 -5.68
N GLU A 522 21.61 4.63 -6.46
CA GLU A 522 23.05 4.43 -6.59
C GLU A 522 23.78 5.63 -7.20
N LEU A 523 23.19 6.27 -8.22
CA LEU A 523 23.78 7.43 -8.90
C LEU A 523 23.96 8.65 -7.97
N TRP A 524 23.21 8.76 -6.88
CA TRP A 524 23.30 9.88 -5.95
C TRP A 524 24.10 9.55 -4.67
N SER A 525 24.70 8.37 -4.57
CA SER A 525 25.51 7.97 -3.41
C SER A 525 26.93 8.55 -3.45
N ASP A 526 27.73 8.24 -2.42
CA ASP A 526 29.16 8.59 -2.36
C ASP A 526 30.00 7.91 -3.44
N ARG A 527 29.42 6.99 -4.22
CA ARG A 527 30.03 6.44 -5.44
C ARG A 527 30.07 7.45 -6.59
N HIS A 528 29.28 8.52 -6.51
CA HIS A 528 29.28 9.56 -7.54
C HIS A 528 30.54 10.43 -7.45
N PRO A 529 31.22 10.75 -8.57
CA PRO A 529 32.48 11.51 -8.54
C PRO A 529 32.41 12.89 -7.89
N LEU A 530 31.24 13.53 -7.89
CA LEU A 530 31.02 14.85 -7.28
C LEU A 530 30.51 14.79 -5.84
N ALA A 531 30.34 13.61 -5.25
CA ALA A 531 29.73 13.44 -3.93
C ALA A 531 30.48 14.22 -2.82
N ALA A 532 31.82 14.14 -2.81
CA ALA A 532 32.64 14.87 -1.85
C ALA A 532 32.46 16.40 -1.96
N ALA A 533 32.44 16.92 -3.19
CA ALA A 533 32.24 18.36 -3.42
C ALA A 533 30.83 18.83 -3.01
N VAL A 534 29.80 18.00 -3.28
CA VAL A 534 28.43 18.29 -2.84
C VAL A 534 28.34 18.31 -1.33
N HIS A 535 28.96 17.33 -0.65
CA HIS A 535 28.98 17.27 0.81
C HIS A 535 29.66 18.49 1.44
N GLU A 536 30.86 18.87 0.97
CA GLU A 536 31.60 20.03 1.45
C GLU A 536 30.81 21.33 1.21
N ALA A 537 30.26 21.51 0.00
CA ALA A 537 29.43 22.65 -0.32
C ALA A 537 28.17 22.73 0.58
N ALA A 538 27.54 21.58 0.88
CA ALA A 538 26.36 21.53 1.75
C ALA A 538 26.70 21.90 3.19
N GLN A 539 27.86 21.49 3.72
CA GLN A 539 28.33 21.93 5.04
C GLN A 539 28.51 23.46 5.08
N HIS A 540 29.21 24.01 4.08
CA HIS A 540 29.39 25.45 3.99
C HIS A 540 28.06 26.21 3.90
N VAL A 541 27.10 25.70 3.13
CA VAL A 541 25.75 26.29 3.03
C VAL A 541 25.02 26.26 4.36
N ARG A 542 25.07 25.16 5.12
CA ARG A 542 24.43 25.08 6.46
C ARG A 542 24.96 26.14 7.42
N ASP A 543 26.26 26.38 7.39
CA ASP A 543 26.91 27.39 8.24
C ASP A 543 26.58 28.85 7.80
N HIS A 544 26.20 29.05 6.53
CA HIS A 544 25.96 30.36 5.91
C HIS A 544 24.58 30.45 5.25
N ARG A 545 23.58 29.75 5.77
CA ARG A 545 22.23 29.69 5.22
C ARG A 545 21.54 31.05 5.23
N GLN A 546 21.01 31.46 4.09
CA GLN A 546 20.29 32.70 3.86
C GLN A 546 18.91 32.38 3.25
N PRO A 547 17.91 32.05 4.08
CA PRO A 547 16.58 31.76 3.59
C PRO A 547 15.94 32.99 2.97
N VAL A 548 15.24 32.83 1.86
CA VAL A 548 14.44 33.89 1.25
C VAL A 548 13.24 34.22 2.10
N SER A 549 12.85 35.50 2.13
CA SER A 549 11.62 35.92 2.80
C SER A 549 10.37 35.28 2.19
N GLU A 550 9.43 34.82 3.02
CA GLU A 550 8.13 34.27 2.57
C GLU A 550 7.33 35.27 1.70
N ALA A 551 7.52 36.54 1.92
CA ALA A 551 6.90 37.62 1.15
C ALA A 551 7.58 37.86 -0.22
N ASN A 552 8.67 37.15 -0.54
CA ASN A 552 9.40 37.36 -1.79
C ASN A 552 8.54 36.88 -3.00
N PRO A 553 8.29 37.77 -4.00
CA PRO A 553 7.41 37.45 -5.12
C PRO A 553 7.94 36.33 -6.03
N PHE A 554 9.26 36.14 -6.11
CA PHE A 554 9.84 35.03 -6.88
C PHE A 554 9.63 33.68 -6.21
N LEU A 555 9.60 33.62 -4.87
CA LEU A 555 9.22 32.42 -4.14
C LEU A 555 7.74 32.07 -4.36
N GLN A 556 6.87 33.07 -4.33
CA GLN A 556 5.44 32.88 -4.64
C GLN A 556 5.22 32.42 -6.08
N LEU A 557 5.96 32.97 -7.04
CA LEU A 557 5.92 32.53 -8.44
C LEU A 557 6.39 31.07 -8.58
N GLN A 558 7.46 30.68 -7.88
CA GLN A 558 7.94 29.30 -7.84
C GLN A 558 6.85 28.35 -7.30
N ALA A 559 6.16 28.72 -6.22
CA ALA A 559 5.07 27.92 -5.65
C ALA A 559 3.90 27.77 -6.64
N GLN A 560 3.50 28.86 -7.31
CA GLN A 560 2.46 28.84 -8.34
C GLN A 560 2.86 27.94 -9.53
N PHE A 561 4.12 28.02 -9.96
CA PHE A 561 4.63 27.13 -11.01
C PHE A 561 4.57 25.67 -10.59
N SER A 562 4.95 25.36 -9.35
CA SER A 562 4.85 24.00 -8.81
C SER A 562 3.42 23.48 -8.84
N THR A 563 2.46 24.28 -8.36
CA THR A 563 1.03 23.93 -8.40
C THR A 563 0.54 23.69 -9.84
N ALA A 564 0.97 24.51 -10.79
CA ALA A 564 0.61 24.31 -12.20
C ALA A 564 1.18 23.01 -12.78
N VAL A 565 2.41 22.64 -12.42
CA VAL A 565 3.01 21.35 -12.82
C VAL A 565 2.24 20.17 -12.21
N GLU A 566 1.90 20.24 -10.93
CA GLU A 566 1.09 19.22 -10.25
C GLU A 566 -0.25 19.02 -10.95
N GLN A 567 -0.99 20.10 -11.19
CA GLN A 567 -2.27 20.06 -11.89
C GLN A 567 -2.16 19.48 -13.31
N MET A 568 -1.10 19.80 -14.04
CA MET A 568 -0.85 19.23 -15.36
C MET A 568 -0.61 17.72 -15.29
N LEU A 569 0.14 17.24 -14.31
CA LEU A 569 0.43 15.83 -14.11
C LEU A 569 -0.81 15.06 -13.62
N ASP A 570 -1.65 15.68 -12.78
CA ASP A 570 -2.95 15.14 -12.38
C ASP A 570 -3.91 15.00 -13.58
N GLN A 571 -3.99 16.02 -14.44
CA GLN A 571 -4.78 15.95 -15.67
C GLN A 571 -4.26 14.86 -16.62
N PHE A 572 -2.94 14.69 -16.71
CA PHE A 572 -2.35 13.59 -17.47
C PHE A 572 -2.75 12.24 -16.89
N ARG A 573 -2.69 12.06 -15.57
CA ARG A 573 -3.13 10.84 -14.86
C ARG A 573 -4.59 10.55 -15.19
N ASP A 574 -5.47 11.52 -14.98
CA ASP A 574 -6.91 11.35 -15.17
C ASP A 574 -7.28 11.00 -16.62
N CYS A 575 -6.60 11.63 -17.59
CA CYS A 575 -6.78 11.31 -19.01
C CYS A 575 -6.28 9.89 -19.34
N ARG A 576 -5.11 9.51 -18.85
CA ARG A 576 -4.54 8.17 -19.02
C ARG A 576 -5.49 7.11 -18.45
N ASP A 577 -5.98 7.32 -17.24
CA ASP A 577 -6.81 6.36 -16.53
C ASP A 577 -8.18 6.17 -17.21
N GLN A 578 -8.76 7.26 -17.73
CA GLN A 578 -9.96 7.18 -18.58
C GLN A 578 -9.71 6.39 -19.86
N ILE A 579 -8.56 6.62 -20.52
CA ILE A 579 -8.18 5.87 -21.72
C ILE A 579 -8.05 4.37 -21.40
N TYR A 580 -7.42 4.03 -20.27
CA TYR A 580 -7.25 2.64 -19.85
C TYR A 580 -8.60 1.96 -19.58
N ALA A 581 -9.49 2.60 -18.84
CA ALA A 581 -10.82 2.07 -18.58
C ALA A 581 -11.60 1.88 -19.88
N GLN A 582 -11.63 2.89 -20.76
CA GLN A 582 -12.34 2.81 -22.05
C GLN A 582 -11.76 1.75 -23.00
N ALA A 583 -10.43 1.62 -23.05
CA ALA A 583 -9.77 0.61 -23.86
C ALA A 583 -10.09 -0.80 -23.38
N PHE A 584 -10.04 -1.02 -22.06
CA PHE A 584 -10.40 -2.30 -21.44
C PHE A 584 -11.86 -2.64 -21.72
N ASP A 585 -12.78 -1.72 -21.43
CA ASP A 585 -14.20 -1.92 -21.63
C ASP A 585 -14.54 -2.19 -23.10
N THR A 586 -13.95 -1.42 -24.02
CA THR A 586 -14.16 -1.62 -25.46
C THR A 586 -13.65 -3.01 -25.91
N LEU A 587 -12.44 -3.36 -25.52
CA LEU A 587 -11.82 -4.63 -25.93
C LEU A 587 -12.61 -5.84 -25.42
N TYR A 588 -12.91 -5.86 -24.13
CA TYR A 588 -13.52 -7.00 -23.46
C TYR A 588 -15.05 -7.04 -23.57
N SER A 589 -15.69 -6.00 -24.12
CA SER A 589 -17.10 -6.00 -24.50
C SER A 589 -17.34 -6.47 -25.94
N LEU A 590 -16.29 -6.66 -26.75
CA LEU A 590 -16.45 -7.13 -28.12
C LEU A 590 -17.14 -8.50 -28.14
N PRO A 591 -18.25 -8.69 -28.92
CA PRO A 591 -18.98 -9.96 -28.99
C PRO A 591 -18.09 -11.16 -29.36
N LEU A 592 -17.10 -10.93 -30.22
CA LEU A 592 -16.12 -11.96 -30.59
C LEU A 592 -15.25 -12.38 -29.40
N VAL A 593 -14.76 -11.41 -28.60
CA VAL A 593 -13.94 -11.69 -27.41
C VAL A 593 -14.76 -12.43 -26.37
N GLN A 594 -15.99 -12.01 -26.10
CA GLN A 594 -16.92 -12.67 -25.19
C GLN A 594 -17.21 -14.11 -25.62
N ALA A 595 -17.47 -14.34 -26.89
CA ALA A 595 -17.73 -15.66 -27.44
C ALA A 595 -16.49 -16.58 -27.36
N MET A 596 -15.28 -16.07 -27.71
CA MET A 596 -14.03 -16.83 -27.67
C MET A 596 -13.61 -17.22 -26.24
N THR A 597 -14.01 -16.43 -25.25
CA THR A 597 -13.70 -16.65 -23.85
C THR A 597 -14.78 -17.43 -23.10
N GLY A 598 -15.85 -17.84 -23.82
CA GLY A 598 -16.96 -18.60 -23.23
C GLY A 598 -17.89 -17.78 -22.35
N GLN A 599 -17.84 -16.44 -22.46
CA GLN A 599 -18.77 -15.56 -21.77
C GLN A 599 -20.05 -15.45 -22.61
N SER A 600 -21.19 -15.81 -22.02
CA SER A 600 -22.48 -15.76 -22.71
C SER A 600 -22.87 -14.31 -23.03
N LEU A 601 -23.36 -14.09 -24.25
CA LEU A 601 -23.97 -12.81 -24.66
C LEU A 601 -25.43 -12.69 -24.19
N HIS A 602 -26.02 -13.75 -23.63
CA HIS A 602 -27.39 -13.77 -23.13
C HIS A 602 -27.42 -13.60 -21.60
N ASP A 603 -28.49 -13.04 -21.11
CA ASP A 603 -28.77 -12.51 -19.75
C ASP A 603 -28.43 -13.39 -18.53
N ASP A 604 -28.00 -14.60 -18.73
CA ASP A 604 -27.46 -15.41 -17.66
C ASP A 604 -25.96 -15.10 -17.51
N ALA A 605 -25.63 -14.11 -16.68
CA ALA A 605 -24.30 -14.08 -16.11
C ALA A 605 -24.00 -15.50 -15.62
N PRO A 606 -22.82 -16.13 -15.98
CA PRO A 606 -22.50 -17.41 -15.42
C PRO A 606 -22.65 -17.26 -13.91
N PRO A 607 -23.43 -18.13 -13.26
CA PRO A 607 -23.57 -18.02 -11.82
C PRO A 607 -22.15 -18.00 -11.28
N ARG A 608 -21.78 -16.95 -10.54
CA ARG A 608 -20.52 -16.96 -9.81
C ARG A 608 -20.45 -18.34 -9.17
N PRO A 609 -19.36 -19.12 -9.33
CA PRO A 609 -19.32 -20.49 -8.86
C PRO A 609 -19.81 -20.50 -7.43
N ARG A 610 -20.90 -21.22 -7.15
CA ARG A 610 -21.44 -21.29 -5.80
C ARG A 610 -20.34 -21.86 -4.93
N PRO A 611 -19.94 -21.18 -3.86
CA PRO A 611 -19.02 -21.75 -2.89
C PRO A 611 -19.59 -23.12 -2.47
N SER A 612 -18.74 -24.11 -2.24
CA SER A 612 -19.19 -25.44 -1.84
C SER A 612 -19.98 -25.38 -0.54
N GLU A 613 -21.14 -26.00 -0.51
CA GLU A 613 -22.07 -25.94 0.63
C GLU A 613 -21.66 -26.79 1.85
N THR A 614 -20.51 -27.47 1.80
CA THR A 614 -20.08 -28.35 2.90
C THR A 614 -18.67 -28.04 3.37
N PRO A 615 -18.49 -27.63 4.65
CA PRO A 615 -17.18 -27.66 5.28
C PRO A 615 -16.83 -29.12 5.61
N GLU A 616 -16.01 -29.78 4.80
CA GLU A 616 -15.32 -30.97 5.26
C GLU A 616 -14.21 -30.56 6.23
N HIS A 617 -14.47 -30.76 7.53
CA HIS A 617 -13.43 -30.71 8.55
C HIS A 617 -12.45 -31.87 8.31
N ARG A 618 -11.31 -31.58 7.73
CA ARG A 618 -10.15 -32.47 7.79
C ARG A 618 -9.12 -31.88 8.73
N GLN A 619 -8.85 -32.63 9.79
CA GLN A 619 -7.69 -32.43 10.65
C GLN A 619 -6.43 -32.69 9.83
N TYR A 620 -5.69 -31.65 9.49
CA TYR A 620 -4.35 -31.73 8.94
C TYR A 620 -3.39 -30.97 9.84
N LEU A 621 -2.63 -31.74 10.58
CA LEU A 621 -1.33 -31.38 11.14
C LEU A 621 -0.35 -32.48 10.80
#